data_401db4141c7d52c72dffb925453c9afb
#
_entry.id   401db4141c7d52c72dffb925453c9afb
#
_cell.length_a   1.000
_cell.length_b   1.000
_cell.length_c   1.000
_cell.angle_alpha   90.00
_cell.angle_beta   90.00
_cell.angle_gamma   90.00
#
_symmetry.space_group_name_H-M   'P 1'
#
loop_
_entity.id
_entity.type
_entity.pdbx_description
1 polymer ?
#
loop_
_entity_poly.entity_id
_entity_poly.type
_entity_poly.pdbx_seq_one_letter_code
_entity_poly.pdbx_strand_id
1 'polypeptide(L)'
;MVETFEYFDLEVPGEDALRAALGPPLDMMLRDLGFPSGQIEAGRLEYRRRYFEHGEAECEVYAGIVELLERLSANGRPMAVATSKGRETAHRMLEAFGLTEYFDSIRAADMATAAHGKVHLIAAALTDLNTRSAVMVGDRNFDIEGGLSNGLYTIGVGWGYAPTGELEAAGAHVIVDTVSQLASVLIDR
;
A
#
# COMPACT_ATOMS: atom_id res chain seq x y z
N MET A 1 11.88 -9.96 -4.93
CA MET A 1 11.49 -10.09 -6.36
C MET A 1 12.64 -10.67 -7.20
N VAL A 2 13.85 -10.11 -7.16
CA VAL A 2 15.04 -10.61 -7.88
C VAL A 2 15.19 -12.14 -7.76
N GLU A 3 15.34 -12.65 -6.55
CA GLU A 3 15.47 -14.08 -6.28
C GLU A 3 14.31 -14.95 -6.81
N THR A 4 13.10 -14.36 -6.96
CA THR A 4 11.96 -15.07 -7.54
C THR A 4 12.18 -15.30 -9.03
N PHE A 5 12.66 -14.29 -9.76
CA PHE A 5 13.01 -14.44 -11.18
C PHE A 5 14.16 -15.43 -11.37
N GLU A 6 15.21 -15.33 -10.55
CA GLU A 6 16.35 -16.27 -10.57
C GLU A 6 15.91 -17.73 -10.34
N TYR A 7 14.99 -17.97 -9.40
CA TYR A 7 14.47 -19.31 -9.10
C TYR A 7 13.78 -19.96 -10.30
N PHE A 8 13.18 -19.17 -11.17
CA PHE A 8 12.52 -19.66 -12.41
C PHE A 8 13.41 -19.55 -13.64
N ASP A 9 14.71 -19.30 -13.49
CA ASP A 9 15.66 -19.08 -14.59
C ASP A 9 15.20 -18.01 -15.59
N LEU A 10 14.54 -16.94 -15.07
CA LEU A 10 14.06 -15.80 -15.85
C LEU A 10 15.04 -14.63 -15.78
N GLU A 11 15.05 -13.82 -16.84
CA GLU A 11 15.80 -12.57 -16.84
C GLU A 11 15.28 -11.64 -15.74
N VAL A 12 16.19 -11.18 -14.85
CA VAL A 12 15.83 -10.29 -13.74
C VAL A 12 15.59 -8.89 -14.28
N PRO A 13 14.41 -8.29 -14.04
CA PRO A 13 14.13 -6.92 -14.43
C PRO A 13 15.08 -5.93 -13.75
N GLY A 14 15.40 -4.84 -14.44
CA GLY A 14 16.22 -3.76 -13.88
C GLY A 14 15.57 -3.11 -12.65
N GLU A 15 16.39 -2.48 -11.81
CA GLU A 15 15.95 -1.87 -10.54
C GLU A 15 14.80 -0.86 -10.73
N ASP A 16 14.89 -0.01 -11.76
CA ASP A 16 13.84 0.98 -12.06
C ASP A 16 12.50 0.32 -12.41
N ALA A 17 12.53 -0.79 -13.17
CA ALA A 17 11.33 -1.54 -13.51
C ALA A 17 10.73 -2.22 -12.27
N LEU A 18 11.58 -2.81 -11.41
CA LEU A 18 11.16 -3.41 -10.14
C LEU A 18 10.51 -2.37 -9.23
N ARG A 19 11.10 -1.17 -9.12
CA ARG A 19 10.57 -0.07 -8.31
C ARG A 19 9.24 0.45 -8.87
N ALA A 20 9.16 0.67 -10.18
CA ALA A 20 7.94 1.14 -10.84
C ALA A 20 6.76 0.17 -10.73
N ALA A 21 7.04 -1.13 -10.66
CA ALA A 21 6.02 -2.17 -10.52
C ALA A 21 5.37 -2.23 -9.13
N LEU A 22 5.92 -1.55 -8.10
CA LEU A 22 5.35 -1.56 -6.75
C LEU A 22 4.01 -0.81 -6.69
N GLY A 23 3.04 -1.35 -5.98
CA GLY A 23 1.70 -0.73 -5.75
C GLY A 23 0.54 -1.64 -6.13
N PRO A 24 0.47 -2.21 -7.35
CA PRO A 24 -0.55 -3.17 -7.74
C PRO A 24 -0.51 -4.49 -6.94
N PRO A 25 -1.55 -5.34 -7.03
CA PRO A 25 -1.50 -6.71 -6.55
C PRO A 25 -0.34 -7.50 -7.18
N LEU A 26 0.27 -8.42 -6.41
CA LEU A 26 1.47 -9.16 -6.81
C LEU A 26 1.34 -9.87 -8.16
N ASP A 27 0.16 -10.44 -8.48
CA ASP A 27 -0.08 -11.09 -9.77
C ASP A 27 0.04 -10.13 -10.96
N MET A 28 -0.38 -8.87 -10.77
CA MET A 28 -0.20 -7.82 -11.77
C MET A 28 1.27 -7.42 -11.88
N MET A 29 1.92 -7.20 -10.75
CA MET A 29 3.36 -6.90 -10.72
C MET A 29 4.18 -7.94 -11.48
N LEU A 30 3.93 -9.23 -11.24
CA LEU A 30 4.63 -10.31 -11.94
C LEU A 30 4.39 -10.26 -13.45
N ARG A 31 3.14 -10.01 -13.90
CA ARG A 31 2.82 -9.87 -15.33
C ARG A 31 3.51 -8.68 -15.96
N ASP A 32 3.44 -7.53 -15.31
CA ASP A 32 4.02 -6.26 -15.79
C ASP A 32 5.55 -6.36 -15.90
N LEU A 33 6.17 -7.15 -15.03
CA LEU A 33 7.60 -7.47 -15.05
C LEU A 33 7.96 -8.59 -16.05
N GLY A 34 6.99 -9.10 -16.83
CA GLY A 34 7.26 -10.10 -17.87
C GLY A 34 7.28 -11.55 -17.38
N PHE A 35 6.77 -11.84 -16.20
CA PHE A 35 6.68 -13.22 -15.71
C PHE A 35 5.72 -14.04 -16.58
N PRO A 36 6.07 -15.30 -16.97
CA PRO A 36 5.23 -16.10 -17.86
C PRO A 36 3.83 -16.34 -17.29
N SER A 37 2.79 -16.10 -18.10
CA SER A 37 1.39 -16.15 -17.65
C SER A 37 1.01 -17.50 -17.04
N GLY A 38 1.56 -18.61 -17.52
CA GLY A 38 1.32 -19.96 -16.99
C GLY A 38 2.01 -20.24 -15.65
N GLN A 39 2.90 -19.36 -15.19
CA GLN A 39 3.69 -19.53 -13.98
C GLN A 39 3.39 -18.47 -12.91
N ILE A 40 2.44 -17.57 -13.14
CA ILE A 40 2.11 -16.48 -12.21
C ILE A 40 1.80 -16.99 -10.79
N GLU A 41 0.99 -18.06 -10.68
CA GLU A 41 0.66 -18.61 -9.37
C GLU A 41 1.88 -19.20 -8.67
N ALA A 42 2.72 -19.93 -9.38
CA ALA A 42 3.96 -20.48 -8.82
C ALA A 42 4.93 -19.38 -8.42
N GLY A 43 5.08 -18.32 -9.25
CA GLY A 43 5.88 -17.13 -8.95
C GLY A 43 5.37 -16.39 -7.72
N ARG A 44 4.04 -16.24 -7.58
CA ARG A 44 3.40 -15.63 -6.41
C ARG A 44 3.69 -16.42 -5.12
N LEU A 45 3.60 -17.74 -5.17
CA LEU A 45 3.88 -18.61 -4.02
C LEU A 45 5.35 -18.52 -3.61
N GLU A 46 6.27 -18.59 -4.58
CA GLU A 46 7.70 -18.50 -4.32
C GLU A 46 8.09 -17.10 -3.77
N TYR A 47 7.55 -16.01 -4.35
CA TYR A 47 7.76 -14.66 -3.83
C TYR A 47 7.31 -14.55 -2.37
N ARG A 48 6.11 -15.06 -2.03
CA ARG A 48 5.58 -15.03 -0.66
C ARG A 48 6.44 -15.82 0.30
N ARG A 49 6.89 -17.02 -0.09
CA ARG A 49 7.78 -17.85 0.73
C ARG A 49 9.04 -17.07 1.10
N ARG A 50 9.73 -16.48 0.12
CA ARG A 50 10.95 -15.70 0.34
C ARG A 50 10.69 -14.44 1.16
N TYR A 51 9.57 -13.78 0.88
CA TYR A 51 9.17 -12.58 1.62
C TYR A 51 9.00 -12.88 3.11
N PHE A 52 8.39 -14.00 3.47
CA PHE A 52 8.22 -14.41 4.86
C PHE A 52 9.51 -14.93 5.51
N GLU A 53 10.43 -15.48 4.73
CA GLU A 53 11.71 -15.94 5.26
C GLU A 53 12.71 -14.81 5.53
N HIS A 54 12.72 -13.78 4.69
CA HIS A 54 13.75 -12.73 4.72
C HIS A 54 13.18 -11.31 4.58
N GLY A 55 12.20 -11.10 3.71
CA GLY A 55 11.77 -9.77 3.31
C GLY A 55 11.05 -8.97 4.41
N GLU A 56 10.43 -9.63 5.38
CA GLU A 56 9.81 -8.94 6.53
C GLU A 56 10.88 -8.25 7.40
N ALA A 57 12.02 -8.90 7.59
CA ALA A 57 13.12 -8.37 8.41
C ALA A 57 13.83 -7.18 7.77
N GLU A 58 13.64 -6.97 6.46
CA GLU A 58 14.22 -5.84 5.71
C GLU A 58 13.29 -4.63 5.65
N CYS A 59 12.08 -4.71 6.23
CA CYS A 59 11.12 -3.62 6.24
C CYS A 59 11.26 -2.78 7.50
N GLU A 60 11.06 -1.48 7.35
CA GLU A 60 11.07 -0.52 8.46
C GLU A 60 9.85 0.40 8.37
N VAL A 61 9.40 0.88 9.53
CA VAL A 61 8.39 1.94 9.60
C VAL A 61 9.09 3.27 9.38
N TYR A 62 8.55 4.11 8.50
CA TYR A 62 9.08 5.45 8.30
C TYR A 62 9.09 6.25 9.60
N ALA A 63 10.19 6.95 9.86
CA ALA A 63 10.37 7.74 11.09
C ALA A 63 9.21 8.75 11.29
N GLY A 64 8.65 8.79 12.50
CA GLY A 64 7.55 9.67 12.88
C GLY A 64 6.15 9.13 12.57
N ILE A 65 6.01 7.97 11.89
CA ILE A 65 4.68 7.39 11.60
C ILE A 65 4.02 6.87 12.88
N VAL A 66 4.75 6.20 13.75
CA VAL A 66 4.19 5.68 15.00
C VAL A 66 3.63 6.84 15.85
N GLU A 67 4.42 7.89 16.04
CA GLU A 67 4.03 9.08 16.79
C GLU A 67 2.81 9.79 16.16
N LEU A 68 2.71 9.80 14.83
CA LEU A 68 1.54 10.33 14.14
C LEU A 68 0.30 9.48 14.40
N LEU A 69 0.41 8.16 14.31
CA LEU A 69 -0.72 7.25 14.58
C LEU A 69 -1.18 7.36 16.05
N GLU A 70 -0.26 7.43 17.01
CA GLU A 70 -0.56 7.67 18.43
C GLU A 70 -1.37 8.97 18.62
N ARG A 71 -0.93 10.07 17.99
CA ARG A 71 -1.61 11.37 18.08
C ARG A 71 -3.00 11.34 17.45
N LEU A 72 -3.17 10.67 16.31
CA LEU A 72 -4.47 10.53 15.65
C LEU A 72 -5.42 9.68 16.51
N SER A 73 -4.93 8.57 17.07
CA SER A 73 -5.68 7.69 17.97
C SER A 73 -6.11 8.44 19.25
N ALA A 74 -5.19 9.17 19.87
CA ALA A 74 -5.47 9.98 21.07
C ALA A 74 -6.53 11.07 20.81
N ASN A 75 -6.64 11.56 19.58
CA ASN A 75 -7.68 12.49 19.14
C ASN A 75 -9.00 11.79 18.72
N GLY A 76 -9.11 10.47 18.91
CA GLY A 76 -10.31 9.70 18.57
C GLY A 76 -10.58 9.65 17.06
N ARG A 77 -9.57 9.75 16.22
CA ARG A 77 -9.69 9.66 14.76
C ARG A 77 -9.75 8.20 14.34
N PRO A 78 -10.86 7.69 13.80
CA PRO A 78 -10.91 6.32 13.27
C PRO A 78 -9.94 6.19 12.10
N MET A 79 -9.20 5.09 12.07
CA MET A 79 -8.19 4.83 11.05
C MET A 79 -8.38 3.46 10.41
N ALA A 80 -8.10 3.37 9.11
CA ALA A 80 -8.16 2.11 8.38
C ALA A 80 -6.98 1.96 7.42
N VAL A 81 -6.59 0.70 7.20
CA VAL A 81 -5.67 0.32 6.13
C VAL A 81 -6.45 -0.19 4.93
N ALA A 82 -6.13 0.34 3.72
CA ALA A 82 -6.57 -0.21 2.45
C ALA A 82 -5.33 -0.53 1.59
N THR A 83 -4.98 -1.80 1.43
CA THR A 83 -3.72 -2.20 0.79
C THR A 83 -3.90 -3.26 -0.28
N SER A 84 -3.15 -3.13 -1.40
CA SER A 84 -3.01 -4.16 -2.44
C SER A 84 -2.16 -5.35 -2.01
N LYS A 85 -1.50 -5.25 -0.86
CA LYS A 85 -0.74 -6.36 -0.26
C LYS A 85 -1.71 -7.49 0.14
N GLY A 86 -1.30 -8.74 -0.03
CA GLY A 86 -2.14 -9.88 0.37
C GLY A 86 -2.48 -9.85 1.87
N ARG A 87 -3.68 -10.30 2.22
CA ARG A 87 -4.23 -10.22 3.58
C ARG A 87 -3.26 -10.75 4.65
N GLU A 88 -2.74 -11.95 4.48
CA GLU A 88 -1.81 -12.56 5.44
C GLU A 88 -0.56 -11.70 5.64
N THR A 89 0.05 -11.26 4.54
CA THR A 89 1.25 -10.41 4.58
C THR A 89 0.97 -9.07 5.27
N ALA A 90 -0.17 -8.44 4.95
CA ALA A 90 -0.53 -7.15 5.55
C ALA A 90 -0.72 -7.27 7.07
N HIS A 91 -1.45 -8.28 7.54
CA HIS A 91 -1.67 -8.48 8.99
C HIS A 91 -0.37 -8.79 9.72
N ARG A 92 0.44 -9.73 9.20
CA ARG A 92 1.73 -10.06 9.83
C ARG A 92 2.66 -8.86 9.95
N MET A 93 2.73 -8.01 8.91
CA MET A 93 3.55 -6.80 8.97
C MET A 93 3.04 -5.80 10.01
N LEU A 94 1.74 -5.52 10.03
CA LEU A 94 1.17 -4.61 11.02
C LEU A 94 1.38 -5.12 12.46
N GLU A 95 1.26 -6.43 12.67
CA GLU A 95 1.53 -7.06 13.95
C GLU A 95 3.01 -6.98 14.33
N ALA A 96 3.92 -7.32 13.42
CA ALA A 96 5.36 -7.29 13.65
C ALA A 96 5.88 -5.88 14.03
N PHE A 97 5.25 -4.83 13.48
CA PHE A 97 5.58 -3.43 13.80
C PHE A 97 4.74 -2.83 14.95
N GLY A 98 3.85 -3.60 15.58
CA GLY A 98 2.97 -3.11 16.64
C GLY A 98 1.98 -2.06 16.17
N LEU A 99 1.58 -2.08 14.89
CA LEU A 99 0.71 -1.06 14.30
C LEU A 99 -0.76 -1.46 14.25
N THR A 100 -1.09 -2.73 14.51
CA THR A 100 -2.45 -3.27 14.37
C THR A 100 -3.46 -2.53 15.24
N GLU A 101 -3.06 -2.16 16.45
CA GLU A 101 -3.93 -1.52 17.44
C GLU A 101 -4.40 -0.11 17.06
N TYR A 102 -3.75 0.56 16.12
CA TYR A 102 -4.15 1.89 15.65
C TYR A 102 -5.28 1.87 14.62
N PHE A 103 -5.59 0.69 14.05
CA PHE A 103 -6.53 0.60 12.92
C PHE A 103 -7.82 -0.13 13.29
N ASP A 104 -8.95 0.56 13.12
CA ASP A 104 -10.29 0.02 13.31
C ASP A 104 -10.71 -0.96 12.18
N SER A 105 -10.06 -0.86 11.03
CA SER A 105 -10.28 -1.76 9.88
C SER A 105 -8.99 -1.97 9.09
N ILE A 106 -8.77 -3.22 8.64
CA ILE A 106 -7.66 -3.59 7.76
C ILE A 106 -8.24 -4.30 6.54
N ARG A 107 -8.28 -3.60 5.40
CA ARG A 107 -8.73 -4.11 4.12
C ARG A 107 -7.52 -4.36 3.23
N ALA A 108 -7.26 -5.63 2.97
CA ALA A 108 -6.14 -6.11 2.17
C ALA A 108 -6.64 -6.94 1.00
N ALA A 109 -5.85 -7.00 -0.08
CA ALA A 109 -6.21 -7.78 -1.25
C ALA A 109 -6.33 -9.28 -0.92
N ASP A 110 -7.36 -9.91 -1.46
CA ASP A 110 -7.50 -11.36 -1.53
C ASP A 110 -7.70 -11.80 -2.98
N MET A 111 -7.73 -13.11 -3.24
CA MET A 111 -7.87 -13.64 -4.60
C MET A 111 -9.21 -13.25 -5.25
N ALA A 112 -10.25 -13.05 -4.43
CA ALA A 112 -11.58 -12.69 -4.91
C ALA A 112 -11.68 -11.18 -5.22
N THR A 113 -10.95 -10.33 -4.49
CA THR A 113 -11.02 -8.86 -4.61
C THR A 113 -9.87 -8.24 -5.41
N ALA A 114 -8.83 -9.00 -5.74
CA ALA A 114 -7.67 -8.51 -6.50
C ALA A 114 -8.05 -7.86 -7.85
N ALA A 115 -9.11 -8.36 -8.50
CA ALA A 115 -9.61 -7.82 -9.76
C ALA A 115 -10.33 -6.45 -9.60
N HIS A 116 -10.75 -6.08 -8.40
CA HIS A 116 -11.54 -4.88 -8.14
C HIS A 116 -10.70 -3.67 -7.68
N GLY A 117 -9.41 -3.90 -7.43
CA GLY A 117 -8.43 -2.85 -7.13
C GLY A 117 -8.66 -2.08 -5.83
N LYS A 118 -7.91 -1.00 -5.69
CA LYS A 118 -7.87 -0.15 -4.50
C LYS A 118 -9.22 0.52 -4.19
N VAL A 119 -10.00 0.87 -5.21
CA VAL A 119 -11.32 1.53 -5.08
C VAL A 119 -12.24 0.74 -4.13
N HIS A 120 -12.33 -0.58 -4.34
CA HIS A 120 -13.20 -1.44 -3.51
C HIS A 120 -12.67 -1.65 -2.09
N LEU A 121 -11.35 -1.73 -1.92
CA LEU A 121 -10.74 -1.84 -0.60
C LEU A 121 -11.03 -0.58 0.25
N ILE A 122 -10.94 0.60 -0.37
CA ILE A 122 -11.28 1.87 0.28
C ILE A 122 -12.77 1.93 0.61
N ALA A 123 -13.66 1.56 -0.33
CA ALA A 123 -15.11 1.53 -0.08
C ALA A 123 -15.47 0.58 1.08
N ALA A 124 -14.83 -0.59 1.15
CA ALA A 124 -15.02 -1.53 2.24
C ALA A 124 -14.52 -0.97 3.58
N ALA A 125 -13.36 -0.30 3.60
CA ALA A 125 -12.85 0.36 4.80
C ALA A 125 -13.79 1.48 5.28
N LEU A 126 -14.33 2.30 4.38
CA LEU A 126 -15.33 3.33 4.72
C LEU A 126 -16.60 2.73 5.33
N THR A 127 -17.03 1.56 4.82
CA THR A 127 -18.17 0.82 5.37
C THR A 127 -17.89 0.36 6.79
N ASP A 128 -16.72 -0.19 7.06
CA ASP A 128 -16.35 -0.64 8.41
C ASP A 128 -16.29 0.53 9.40
N LEU A 129 -15.73 1.66 8.97
CA LEU A 129 -15.67 2.87 9.79
C LEU A 129 -17.03 3.59 9.90
N ASN A 130 -18.07 3.07 9.23
CA ASN A 130 -19.41 3.69 9.16
C ASN A 130 -19.35 5.19 8.81
N THR A 131 -18.53 5.55 7.83
CA THR A 131 -18.34 6.94 7.38
C THR A 131 -18.35 7.07 5.87
N ARG A 132 -18.67 8.26 5.39
CA ARG A 132 -18.51 8.68 3.98
C ARG A 132 -17.52 9.84 3.83
N SER A 133 -16.97 10.31 4.95
CA SER A 133 -16.02 11.42 4.97
C SER A 133 -14.74 10.96 5.63
N ALA A 134 -13.70 10.84 4.83
CA ALA A 134 -12.37 10.47 5.28
C ALA A 134 -11.31 11.12 4.40
N VAL A 135 -10.07 10.98 4.78
CA VAL A 135 -8.90 11.39 3.98
C VAL A 135 -8.18 10.12 3.55
N MET A 136 -7.89 10.02 2.26
CA MET A 136 -7.01 8.96 1.75
C MET A 136 -5.56 9.47 1.74
N VAL A 137 -4.67 8.72 2.36
CA VAL A 137 -3.22 8.98 2.34
C VAL A 137 -2.55 7.84 1.60
N GLY A 138 -1.72 8.14 0.63
CA GLY A 138 -1.02 7.11 -0.14
C GLY A 138 0.14 7.64 -0.94
N ASP A 139 0.95 6.72 -1.43
CA ASP A 139 2.21 7.01 -2.13
C ASP A 139 2.19 6.63 -3.62
N ARG A 140 1.05 6.11 -4.13
CA ARG A 140 0.92 5.74 -5.55
C ARG A 140 -0.37 6.32 -6.16
N ASN A 141 -0.38 6.43 -7.48
CA ASN A 141 -1.58 6.83 -8.24
C ASN A 141 -2.80 6.00 -7.86
N PHE A 142 -2.66 4.70 -7.62
CA PHE A 142 -3.76 3.81 -7.21
C PHE A 142 -4.45 4.26 -5.92
N ASP A 143 -3.70 4.85 -4.98
CA ASP A 143 -4.24 5.40 -3.74
C ASP A 143 -5.04 6.65 -4.01
N ILE A 144 -4.48 7.55 -4.81
CA ILE A 144 -5.11 8.82 -5.18
C ILE A 144 -6.39 8.58 -6.00
N GLU A 145 -6.29 7.81 -7.08
CA GLU A 145 -7.42 7.46 -7.94
C GLU A 145 -8.52 6.71 -7.16
N GLY A 146 -8.11 5.77 -6.29
CA GLY A 146 -9.02 5.05 -5.42
C GLY A 146 -9.74 5.95 -4.42
N GLY A 147 -9.02 6.90 -3.81
CA GLY A 147 -9.60 7.91 -2.92
C GLY A 147 -10.58 8.82 -3.65
N LEU A 148 -10.18 9.39 -4.79
CA LEU A 148 -11.02 10.25 -5.63
C LEU A 148 -12.29 9.54 -6.10
N SER A 149 -12.19 8.26 -6.51
CA SER A 149 -13.34 7.45 -6.93
C SER A 149 -14.35 7.21 -5.80
N ASN A 150 -13.93 7.30 -4.55
CA ASN A 150 -14.76 7.24 -3.36
C ASN A 150 -15.17 8.64 -2.83
N GLY A 151 -14.85 9.72 -3.54
CA GLY A 151 -15.19 11.08 -3.16
C GLY A 151 -14.38 11.61 -1.97
N LEU A 152 -13.20 11.04 -1.71
CA LEU A 152 -12.36 11.43 -0.58
C LEU A 152 -11.39 12.57 -0.93
N TYR A 153 -11.01 13.33 0.08
CA TYR A 153 -9.83 14.17 0.01
C TYR A 153 -8.58 13.29 0.00
N THR A 154 -7.64 13.56 -0.89
CA THR A 154 -6.46 12.72 -1.11
C THR A 154 -5.18 13.48 -0.80
N ILE A 155 -4.29 12.83 -0.05
CA ILE A 155 -2.95 13.31 0.29
C ILE A 155 -1.94 12.33 -0.32
N GLY A 156 -1.12 12.82 -1.23
CA GLY A 156 0.03 12.11 -1.73
C GLY A 156 1.23 12.27 -0.78
N VAL A 157 1.97 11.19 -0.54
CA VAL A 157 3.21 11.23 0.26
C VAL A 157 4.42 10.98 -0.64
N GLY A 158 5.33 11.96 -0.71
CA GLY A 158 6.46 11.98 -1.64
C GLY A 158 7.63 11.08 -1.26
N TRP A 159 7.64 10.52 -0.04
CA TRP A 159 8.72 9.62 0.42
C TRP A 159 8.49 8.13 0.07
N GLY A 160 7.42 7.79 -0.66
CA GLY A 160 7.09 6.43 -1.05
C GLY A 160 7.70 6.02 -2.40
N TYR A 161 6.94 5.27 -3.18
CA TYR A 161 7.40 4.64 -4.42
C TYR A 161 6.90 5.32 -5.70
N ALA A 162 6.12 6.42 -5.60
CA ALA A 162 5.66 7.14 -6.78
C ALA A 162 6.83 7.69 -7.62
N PRO A 163 6.85 7.45 -8.94
CA PRO A 163 7.69 8.22 -9.84
C PRO A 163 7.37 9.72 -9.77
N THR A 164 8.34 10.55 -10.07
CA THR A 164 8.15 12.01 -10.09
C THR A 164 6.97 12.40 -10.98
N GLY A 165 6.05 13.19 -10.45
CA GLY A 165 4.87 13.67 -11.16
C GLY A 165 3.69 12.70 -11.18
N GLU A 166 3.81 11.47 -10.66
CA GLU A 166 2.71 10.49 -10.64
C GLU A 166 1.53 10.96 -9.76
N LEU A 167 1.83 11.47 -8.57
CA LEU A 167 0.80 11.89 -7.62
C LEU A 167 0.05 13.14 -8.10
N GLU A 168 0.76 14.08 -8.72
CA GLU A 168 0.18 15.26 -9.37
C GLU A 168 -0.72 14.85 -10.55
N ALA A 169 -0.22 13.97 -11.41
CA ALA A 169 -0.97 13.47 -12.57
C ALA A 169 -2.21 12.68 -12.15
N ALA A 170 -2.16 11.96 -11.03
CA ALA A 170 -3.30 11.25 -10.44
C ALA A 170 -4.33 12.19 -9.79
N GLY A 171 -4.02 13.49 -9.61
CA GLY A 171 -4.91 14.49 -9.07
C GLY A 171 -4.98 14.53 -7.54
N ALA A 172 -3.86 14.25 -6.86
CA ALA A 172 -3.77 14.42 -5.41
C ALA A 172 -4.13 15.86 -5.01
N HIS A 173 -4.99 16.03 -3.99
CA HIS A 173 -5.38 17.35 -3.52
C HIS A 173 -4.23 18.12 -2.86
N VAL A 174 -3.35 17.40 -2.21
CA VAL A 174 -2.10 17.91 -1.66
C VAL A 174 -1.04 16.81 -1.70
N ILE A 175 0.21 17.22 -1.88
CA ILE A 175 1.37 16.33 -1.76
C ILE A 175 2.24 16.87 -0.63
N VAL A 176 2.73 15.98 0.21
CA VAL A 176 3.60 16.29 1.35
C VAL A 176 4.87 15.46 1.28
N ASP A 177 6.00 16.07 1.61
CA ASP A 177 7.32 15.45 1.49
C ASP A 177 7.87 14.90 2.81
N THR A 178 7.18 15.17 3.92
CA THR A 178 7.59 14.72 5.25
C THR A 178 6.41 14.30 6.11
N VAL A 179 6.67 13.39 7.07
CA VAL A 179 5.67 12.95 8.06
C VAL A 179 5.18 14.14 8.91
N SER A 180 6.05 15.12 9.17
CA SER A 180 5.67 16.36 9.90
C SER A 180 4.64 17.20 9.13
N GLN A 181 4.82 17.34 7.81
CA GLN A 181 3.83 18.03 6.96
C GLN A 181 2.52 17.24 6.92
N LEU A 182 2.59 15.90 6.81
CA LEU A 182 1.39 15.05 6.88
C LEU A 182 0.65 15.25 8.20
N ALA A 183 1.36 15.27 9.33
CA ALA A 183 0.79 15.49 10.65
C ALA A 183 0.05 16.84 10.71
N SER A 184 0.65 17.93 10.20
CA SER A 184 0.02 19.26 10.17
C SER A 184 -1.28 19.22 9.36
N VAL A 185 -1.28 18.59 8.18
CA VAL A 185 -2.48 18.50 7.33
C VAL A 185 -3.59 17.68 7.99
N LEU A 186 -3.26 16.60 8.73
CA LEU A 186 -4.26 15.71 9.32
C LEU A 186 -4.80 16.18 10.67
N ILE A 187 -4.00 16.91 11.45
CA ILE A 187 -4.35 17.27 12.84
C ILE A 187 -4.89 18.71 12.93
N ASP A 188 -4.39 19.62 12.13
CA ASP A 188 -4.77 21.03 12.18
C ASP A 188 -6.05 21.36 11.36
N ARG A 189 -6.71 20.34 10.84
CA ARG A 189 -7.97 20.47 10.06
C ARG A 189 -9.21 20.19 10.89
#